data_666bddc935f3a911e794873e1b02507e
#
_entry.id   666bddc935f3a911e794873e1b02507e
#
_cell.length_a   1.000
_cell.length_b   1.000
_cell.length_c   1.000
_cell.angle_alpha   90.00
_cell.angle_beta   90.00
_cell.angle_gamma   90.00
#
_symmetry.space_group_name_H-M   'P 1'
#
loop_
_entity.id
_entity.type
_entity.pdbx_description
1 polymer ?
#
loop_
_entity_poly.entity_id
_entity_poly.type
_entity_poly.pdbx_seq_one_letter_code
_entity_poly.pdbx_strand_id
1 'polypeptide(L)'
;MKKVYDGARSQTLHTPPGYPAYRFELRTIKLENIVDKIYGSQVALPIKETPHFKHLMGEKQPLKDYFESCRGITWARKGTEHENMTVDHLISTFDDTANSEEDYLEPPYEKHYIIVGNNWHCIDGLRRACVLLANGVERAPVAWAL
;
A
#
# COMPACT_ATOMS: atom_id res chain seq x y z
N MET A 1 -12.44 18.24 2.11
CA MET A 1 -12.16 18.54 0.70
C MET A 1 -10.93 17.74 0.27
N LYS A 2 -11.06 17.08 -0.84
CA LYS A 2 -9.95 16.27 -1.35
C LYS A 2 -8.90 17.16 -2.00
N LYS A 3 -7.63 16.93 -1.67
CA LYS A 3 -6.54 17.66 -2.31
C LYS A 3 -6.36 17.15 -3.73
N VAL A 4 -6.21 18.08 -4.65
CA VAL A 4 -5.84 17.78 -6.04
C VAL A 4 -4.37 18.15 -6.20
N TYR A 5 -3.58 17.22 -6.61
CA TYR A 5 -2.15 17.44 -6.81
C TYR A 5 -1.83 17.66 -8.28
N ASP A 6 -0.93 18.57 -8.52
CA ASP A 6 -0.42 18.80 -9.87
C ASP A 6 0.51 17.65 -10.27
N GLY A 7 0.15 16.92 -11.30
CA GLY A 7 0.94 15.83 -11.84
C GLY A 7 2.27 16.24 -12.45
N ALA A 8 2.51 17.54 -12.61
CA ALA A 8 3.77 18.03 -13.15
C ALA A 8 4.97 17.87 -12.19
N ARG A 9 4.74 17.45 -10.97
CA ARG A 9 5.78 17.30 -9.95
C ARG A 9 6.32 15.88 -9.90
N SER A 10 6.77 15.37 -11.00
CA SER A 10 7.07 13.96 -11.15
C SER A 10 8.54 13.57 -11.06
N GLN A 11 9.45 14.50 -10.87
CA GLN A 11 10.84 14.27 -11.26
C GLN A 11 11.62 13.32 -10.35
N THR A 12 11.26 13.22 -9.11
CA THR A 12 12.03 12.43 -8.13
C THR A 12 11.14 11.49 -7.35
N LEU A 13 10.59 10.50 -8.03
CA LEU A 13 9.80 9.49 -7.36
C LEU A 13 10.71 8.50 -6.65
N HIS A 14 10.33 8.15 -5.43
CA HIS A 14 10.98 7.06 -4.73
C HIS A 14 10.67 5.75 -5.45
N THR A 15 11.70 5.10 -6.00
CA THR A 15 11.55 3.82 -6.66
C THR A 15 11.98 2.72 -5.70
N PRO A 16 11.12 1.75 -5.37
CA PRO A 16 11.52 0.64 -4.51
C PRO A 16 12.68 -0.15 -5.13
N PRO A 17 13.56 -0.73 -4.33
CA PRO A 17 14.57 -1.67 -4.84
C PRO A 17 13.91 -2.78 -5.66
N GLY A 18 14.48 -3.09 -6.81
CA GLY A 18 13.96 -4.12 -7.71
C GLY A 18 13.07 -3.61 -8.84
N TYR A 19 12.78 -2.32 -8.89
CA TYR A 19 11.97 -1.74 -9.97
C TYR A 19 12.69 -0.62 -10.76
N PRO A 20 14.02 -0.65 -10.93
CA PRO A 20 14.74 0.46 -11.59
C PRO A 20 14.43 0.59 -13.08
N ALA A 21 13.88 -0.46 -13.69
CA ALA A 21 13.57 -0.45 -15.12
C ALA A 21 12.25 0.27 -15.45
N TYR A 22 11.42 0.55 -14.46
CA TYR A 22 10.15 1.22 -14.71
C TYR A 22 10.35 2.72 -14.84
N ARG A 23 9.65 3.30 -15.80
CA ARG A 23 9.45 4.73 -15.87
C ARG A 23 8.08 5.04 -15.28
N PHE A 24 8.00 6.14 -14.54
CA PHE A 24 6.77 6.51 -13.85
C PHE A 24 6.35 7.92 -14.23
N GLU A 25 5.06 8.13 -14.23
CA GLU A 25 4.48 9.48 -14.26
C GLU A 25 3.50 9.62 -13.10
N LEU A 26 3.32 10.84 -12.61
CA LEU A 26 2.28 11.10 -11.62
C LEU A 26 0.93 11.13 -12.31
N ARG A 27 0.00 10.37 -11.76
CA ARG A 27 -1.35 10.29 -12.27
C ARG A 27 -2.33 10.27 -11.10
N THR A 28 -3.33 11.13 -11.13
CA THR A 28 -4.40 11.08 -10.12
C THR A 28 -5.44 10.07 -10.56
N ILE A 29 -5.64 9.04 -9.77
CA ILE A 29 -6.53 7.92 -10.08
C ILE A 29 -7.53 7.66 -8.98
N LYS A 30 -8.60 6.94 -9.29
CA LYS A 30 -9.49 6.37 -8.29
C LYS A 30 -8.80 5.22 -7.58
N LEU A 31 -8.60 5.33 -6.28
CA LEU A 31 -7.90 4.32 -5.49
C LEU A 31 -8.63 2.97 -5.50
N GLU A 32 -9.94 2.97 -5.54
CA GLU A 32 -10.73 1.72 -5.56
C GLU A 32 -10.50 0.86 -6.80
N ASN A 33 -9.93 1.42 -7.86
CA ASN A 33 -9.63 0.68 -9.09
C ASN A 33 -8.31 -0.10 -9.00
N ILE A 34 -7.50 0.16 -7.98
CA ILE A 34 -6.26 -0.57 -7.76
C ILE A 34 -6.59 -1.98 -7.29
N VAL A 35 -5.86 -2.96 -7.83
CA VAL A 35 -5.93 -4.35 -7.40
C VAL A 35 -4.57 -4.80 -6.89
N ASP A 36 -4.56 -5.79 -6.01
CA ASP A 36 -3.32 -6.34 -5.49
C ASP A 36 -3.42 -7.86 -5.39
N LYS A 37 -2.38 -8.53 -5.86
CA LYS A 37 -2.25 -9.98 -5.71
C LYS A 37 -1.41 -10.26 -4.47
N ILE A 38 -2.07 -10.29 -3.33
CA ILE A 38 -1.41 -10.58 -2.05
C ILE A 38 -0.98 -12.04 -1.98
N TYR A 39 -0.03 -12.35 -1.08
CA TYR A 39 0.41 -13.71 -0.88
C TYR A 39 -0.77 -14.65 -0.56
N GLY A 40 -0.78 -15.80 -1.21
CA GLY A 40 -1.84 -16.80 -1.03
C GLY A 40 -3.11 -16.56 -1.83
N SER A 41 -3.25 -15.39 -2.45
CA SER A 41 -4.38 -15.12 -3.35
C SER A 41 -4.08 -15.67 -4.74
N GLN A 42 -5.06 -16.34 -5.36
CA GLN A 42 -4.94 -16.84 -6.73
C GLN A 42 -5.23 -15.76 -7.76
N VAL A 43 -5.97 -14.74 -7.36
CA VAL A 43 -6.36 -13.62 -8.23
C VAL A 43 -6.03 -12.31 -7.54
N ALA A 44 -5.89 -11.25 -8.35
CA ALA A 44 -5.75 -9.92 -7.80
C ALA A 44 -7.08 -9.48 -7.16
N LEU A 45 -6.99 -8.93 -5.97
CA LEU A 45 -8.14 -8.46 -5.21
C LEU A 45 -8.29 -6.94 -5.34
N PRO A 46 -9.50 -6.43 -5.53
CA PRO A 46 -9.75 -5.01 -5.33
C PRO A 46 -9.34 -4.60 -3.91
N ILE A 47 -8.89 -3.36 -3.75
CA ILE A 47 -8.39 -2.86 -2.46
C ILE A 47 -9.38 -3.13 -1.32
N LYS A 48 -10.67 -2.90 -1.56
CA LYS A 48 -11.71 -3.09 -0.54
C LYS A 48 -11.93 -4.54 -0.12
N GLU A 49 -11.43 -5.50 -0.89
CA GLU A 49 -11.52 -6.93 -0.57
C GLU A 49 -10.26 -7.47 0.10
N THR A 50 -9.22 -6.65 0.25
CA THR A 50 -8.00 -7.07 0.92
C THR A 50 -8.20 -7.18 2.42
N PRO A 51 -7.46 -8.09 3.10
CA PRO A 51 -7.53 -8.18 4.56
C PRO A 51 -7.08 -6.89 5.24
N HIS A 52 -6.19 -6.14 4.60
CA HIS A 52 -5.70 -4.86 5.10
C HIS A 52 -6.84 -3.83 5.20
N PHE A 53 -7.62 -3.68 4.14
CA PHE A 53 -8.76 -2.77 4.15
C PHE A 53 -9.84 -3.22 5.14
N LYS A 54 -10.14 -4.52 5.18
CA LYS A 54 -11.11 -5.07 6.12
C LYS A 54 -10.74 -4.79 7.57
N HIS A 55 -9.46 -4.87 7.91
CA HIS A 55 -8.95 -4.53 9.24
C HIS A 55 -9.30 -3.08 9.61
N LEU A 56 -9.08 -2.15 8.69
CA LEU A 56 -9.38 -0.73 8.92
C LEU A 56 -10.88 -0.45 9.08
N MET A 57 -11.71 -1.30 8.50
CA MET A 57 -13.16 -1.21 8.60
C MET A 57 -13.74 -2.00 9.79
N GLY A 58 -12.90 -2.54 10.66
CA GLY A 58 -13.31 -3.22 11.89
C GLY A 58 -13.32 -4.74 11.82
N GLU A 59 -13.11 -5.35 10.66
CA GLU A 59 -12.97 -6.81 10.53
C GLU A 59 -11.52 -7.20 10.77
N LYS A 60 -11.19 -7.58 12.00
CA LYS A 60 -9.80 -7.78 12.43
C LYS A 60 -9.20 -9.13 12.08
N GLN A 61 -10.02 -10.18 12.02
CA GLN A 61 -9.53 -11.54 11.85
C GLN A 61 -8.85 -11.80 10.50
N PRO A 62 -9.35 -11.29 9.36
CA PRO A 62 -8.70 -11.55 8.07
C PRO A 62 -7.24 -11.14 8.01
N LEU A 63 -6.88 -9.99 8.59
CA LEU A 63 -5.49 -9.53 8.57
C LEU A 63 -4.59 -10.39 9.46
N LYS A 64 -5.09 -10.80 10.62
CA LYS A 64 -4.37 -11.71 11.51
C LYS A 64 -4.08 -13.04 10.81
N ASP A 65 -5.08 -13.61 10.17
CA ASP A 65 -4.95 -14.86 9.43
C ASP A 65 -3.97 -14.72 8.26
N TYR A 66 -4.04 -13.60 7.56
CA TYR A 66 -3.11 -13.30 6.47
C TYR A 66 -1.66 -13.25 6.95
N PHE A 67 -1.38 -12.48 8.00
CA PHE A 67 -0.02 -12.38 8.52
C PHE A 67 0.50 -13.72 9.05
N GLU A 68 -0.35 -14.50 9.70
CA GLU A 68 0.05 -15.83 10.17
C GLU A 68 0.36 -16.78 9.00
N SER A 69 -0.44 -16.72 7.94
CA SER A 69 -0.27 -17.60 6.77
C SER A 69 1.03 -17.33 6.01
N CYS A 70 1.49 -16.09 6.01
CA CYS A 70 2.72 -15.72 5.28
C CYS A 70 3.95 -15.56 6.18
N ARG A 71 3.82 -15.95 7.45
CA ARG A 71 4.92 -15.93 8.41
C ARG A 71 6.07 -16.83 7.94
N GLY A 72 7.28 -16.31 7.99
CA GLY A 72 8.47 -17.04 7.57
C GLY A 72 8.69 -17.08 6.06
N ILE A 73 7.74 -16.62 5.27
CA ILE A 73 7.83 -16.57 3.80
C ILE A 73 8.05 -15.15 3.31
N THR A 74 7.20 -14.22 3.72
CA THR A 74 7.30 -12.81 3.34
C THR A 74 7.84 -11.94 4.48
N TRP A 75 7.70 -12.38 5.71
CA TRP A 75 8.18 -11.69 6.89
C TRP A 75 8.58 -12.72 7.96
N ALA A 76 9.18 -12.29 9.06
CA ALA A 76 9.66 -13.16 10.14
C ALA A 76 10.55 -14.30 9.64
N ARG A 77 11.32 -14.04 8.59
CA ARG A 77 12.25 -15.03 8.03
C ARG A 77 13.44 -15.18 8.96
N LYS A 78 13.91 -16.42 9.08
CA LYS A 78 15.12 -16.72 9.84
C LYS A 78 16.31 -15.91 9.31
N GLY A 79 17.06 -15.29 10.21
CA GLY A 79 18.22 -14.49 9.87
C GLY A 79 17.89 -13.04 9.47
N THR A 80 16.63 -12.64 9.48
CA THR A 80 16.23 -11.26 9.24
C THR A 80 15.93 -10.53 10.55
N GLU A 81 15.86 -9.19 10.49
CA GLU A 81 15.48 -8.37 11.65
C GLU A 81 14.08 -8.66 12.18
N HIS A 82 13.22 -9.29 11.35
CA HIS A 82 11.84 -9.60 11.70
C HIS A 82 11.64 -11.02 12.22
N GLU A 83 12.72 -11.80 12.39
CA GLU A 83 12.64 -13.22 12.77
C GLU A 83 11.79 -13.47 14.01
N ASN A 84 11.92 -12.61 15.02
CA ASN A 84 11.20 -12.75 16.30
C ASN A 84 9.97 -11.85 16.40
N MET A 85 9.57 -11.20 15.33
CA MET A 85 8.41 -10.34 15.31
C MET A 85 7.12 -11.17 15.39
N THR A 86 6.11 -10.64 16.09
CA THR A 86 4.81 -11.30 16.22
C THR A 86 3.80 -10.72 15.26
N VAL A 87 2.72 -11.46 15.02
CA VAL A 87 1.57 -10.96 14.26
C VAL A 87 0.99 -9.70 14.91
N ASP A 88 0.86 -9.68 16.23
CA ASP A 88 0.35 -8.52 16.96
C ASP A 88 1.22 -7.28 16.75
N HIS A 89 2.53 -7.46 16.68
CA HIS A 89 3.44 -6.35 16.39
C HIS A 89 3.24 -5.80 14.97
N LEU A 90 3.06 -6.68 13.98
CA LEU A 90 2.77 -6.24 12.61
C LEU A 90 1.46 -5.48 12.51
N ILE A 91 0.44 -5.94 13.21
CA ILE A 91 -0.85 -5.24 13.25
C ILE A 91 -0.70 -3.88 13.89
N SER A 92 0.03 -3.79 14.99
CA SER A 92 0.33 -2.51 15.66
C SER A 92 1.04 -1.55 14.71
N THR A 93 2.03 -2.02 13.96
CA THR A 93 2.74 -1.21 12.96
C THR A 93 1.79 -0.73 11.86
N PHE A 94 0.88 -1.58 11.43
CA PHE A 94 -0.12 -1.21 10.45
C PHE A 94 -1.09 -0.14 11.00
N ASP A 95 -1.50 -0.26 12.26
CA ASP A 95 -2.35 0.73 12.91
C ASP A 95 -1.63 2.08 13.05
N ASP A 96 -0.32 2.07 13.33
CA ASP A 96 0.48 3.29 13.36
C ASP A 96 0.50 3.97 11.99
N THR A 97 0.61 3.18 10.93
CA THR A 97 0.51 3.69 9.54
C THR A 97 -0.85 4.35 9.31
N ALA A 98 -1.92 3.74 9.77
CA ALA A 98 -3.27 4.30 9.62
C ALA A 98 -3.42 5.64 10.33
N ASN A 99 -2.76 5.82 11.47
CA ASN A 99 -2.78 7.07 12.22
C ASN A 99 -1.90 8.16 11.60
N SER A 100 -1.04 7.81 10.65
CA SER A 100 -0.13 8.73 9.96
C SER A 100 -0.60 9.06 8.54
N GLU A 101 -1.88 8.90 8.26
CA GLU A 101 -2.46 9.13 6.91
C GLU A 101 -2.04 10.46 6.29
N GLU A 102 -1.97 11.52 7.08
CA GLU A 102 -1.64 12.86 6.59
C GLU A 102 -0.25 12.91 5.95
N ASP A 103 0.67 12.08 6.38
CA ASP A 103 2.03 12.00 5.83
C ASP A 103 2.03 11.56 4.37
N TYR A 104 0.96 10.95 3.90
CA TYR A 104 0.84 10.50 2.51
C TYR A 104 0.30 11.57 1.58
N LEU A 105 -0.30 12.61 2.14
CA LEU A 105 -0.93 13.69 1.39
C LEU A 105 -0.16 15.00 1.47
N GLU A 106 0.82 15.11 2.37
CA GLU A 106 1.62 16.30 2.56
C GLU A 106 3.06 16.10 2.04
N PRO A 107 3.76 17.17 1.65
CA PRO A 107 5.15 17.05 1.21
C PRO A 107 6.06 16.47 2.32
N PRO A 108 7.08 15.67 1.96
CA PRO A 108 7.48 15.29 0.60
C PRO A 108 6.67 14.10 0.07
N TYR A 109 5.94 14.32 -0.99
CA TYR A 109 5.09 13.27 -1.58
C TYR A 109 5.89 12.11 -2.15
N GLU A 110 7.09 12.39 -2.63
CA GLU A 110 7.95 11.43 -3.35
C GLU A 110 8.25 10.17 -2.54
N LYS A 111 8.20 10.27 -1.22
CA LYS A 111 8.46 9.13 -0.33
C LYS A 111 7.22 8.29 -0.06
N HIS A 112 6.06 8.77 -0.45
CA HIS A 112 4.78 8.19 -0.03
C HIS A 112 3.84 7.85 -1.19
N TYR A 113 4.28 8.05 -2.43
CA TYR A 113 3.45 7.66 -3.56
C TYR A 113 3.21 6.16 -3.61
N ILE A 114 1.96 5.81 -3.83
CA ILE A 114 1.58 4.44 -4.19
C ILE A 114 2.10 4.20 -5.60
N ILE A 115 2.75 3.08 -5.85
CA ILE A 115 3.28 2.72 -7.16
C ILE A 115 2.33 1.69 -7.78
N VAL A 116 1.79 2.03 -8.94
CA VAL A 116 0.79 1.22 -9.64
C VAL A 116 1.28 0.90 -11.04
N GLY A 117 1.19 -0.35 -11.42
CA GLY A 117 1.49 -0.80 -12.77
C GLY A 117 0.41 -0.36 -13.76
N ASN A 118 0.74 -0.33 -15.05
CA ASN A 118 -0.20 0.08 -16.10
C ASN A 118 -1.38 -0.89 -16.27
N ASN A 119 -1.37 -2.01 -15.57
CA ASN A 119 -2.46 -2.98 -15.49
C ASN A 119 -3.29 -2.82 -14.20
N TRP A 120 -3.14 -1.70 -13.48
CA TRP A 120 -3.82 -1.39 -12.22
C TRP A 120 -3.33 -2.21 -11.02
N HIS A 121 -2.34 -3.07 -11.16
CA HIS A 121 -1.78 -3.81 -10.03
C HIS A 121 -0.91 -2.92 -9.17
N CYS A 122 -1.12 -2.97 -7.87
CA CYS A 122 -0.25 -2.29 -6.90
C CYS A 122 1.14 -2.93 -6.92
N ILE A 123 2.15 -2.15 -7.21
CA ILE A 123 3.54 -2.59 -7.14
C ILE A 123 4.08 -2.36 -5.72
N ASP A 124 3.74 -1.21 -5.14
CA ASP A 124 4.11 -0.86 -3.78
C ASP A 124 3.11 0.14 -3.20
N GLY A 125 2.82 0.01 -1.92
CA GLY A 125 1.97 0.96 -1.22
C GLY A 125 0.55 0.48 -0.96
N LEU A 126 0.30 -0.83 -0.91
CA LEU A 126 -1.02 -1.37 -0.58
C LEU A 126 -1.57 -0.80 0.74
N ARG A 127 -0.73 -0.73 1.78
CA ARG A 127 -1.17 -0.20 3.09
C ARG A 127 -1.61 1.25 2.97
N ARG A 128 -0.84 2.05 2.26
CA ARG A 128 -1.17 3.47 2.02
C ARG A 128 -2.48 3.62 1.27
N ALA A 129 -2.69 2.82 0.23
CA ALA A 129 -3.93 2.84 -0.54
C ALA A 129 -5.13 2.49 0.34
N CYS A 130 -5.01 1.47 1.17
CA CYS A 130 -6.07 1.06 2.10
C CYS A 130 -6.39 2.18 3.11
N VAL A 131 -5.36 2.78 3.71
CA VAL A 131 -5.53 3.84 4.71
C VAL A 131 -6.23 5.06 4.10
N LEU A 132 -5.77 5.51 2.95
CA LEU A 132 -6.38 6.66 2.28
C LEU A 132 -7.84 6.38 1.94
N LEU A 133 -8.12 5.22 1.36
CA LEU A 133 -9.47 4.85 0.95
C LEU A 133 -10.40 4.70 2.16
N ALA A 134 -9.92 4.09 3.26
CA ALA A 134 -10.69 3.94 4.49
C ALA A 134 -11.03 5.30 5.13
N ASN A 135 -10.20 6.32 4.90
CA ASN A 135 -10.42 7.68 5.40
C ASN A 135 -11.17 8.57 4.42
N GLY A 136 -11.78 8.01 3.39
CA GLY A 136 -12.64 8.75 2.47
C GLY A 136 -11.91 9.43 1.32
N VAL A 137 -10.64 9.16 1.12
CA VAL A 137 -9.89 9.69 -0.03
C VAL A 137 -10.24 8.82 -1.24
N GLU A 138 -10.97 9.37 -2.16
CA GLU A 138 -11.42 8.64 -3.36
C GLU A 138 -10.35 8.62 -4.44
N ARG A 139 -9.66 9.74 -4.64
CA ARG A 139 -8.65 9.92 -5.69
C ARG A 139 -7.38 10.48 -5.09
N ALA A 140 -6.26 9.94 -5.53
CA ALA A 140 -4.95 10.40 -5.07
C ALA A 140 -3.90 10.28 -6.18
N PRO A 141 -2.82 11.06 -6.11
CA PRO A 141 -1.70 10.92 -7.03
C PRO A 141 -0.95 9.62 -6.74
N VAL A 142 -0.63 8.90 -7.79
CA VAL A 142 0.18 7.69 -7.73
C VAL A 142 1.31 7.79 -8.73
N ALA A 143 2.37 7.02 -8.50
CA ALA A 143 3.42 6.79 -9.48
C ALA A 143 2.93 5.67 -10.42
N TRP A 144 2.52 6.05 -11.59
CA TRP A 144 1.99 5.13 -12.61
C TRP A 144 3.12 4.61 -13.49
N ALA A 145 3.31 3.31 -13.53
CA ALA A 145 4.34 2.68 -14.37
C ALA A 145 3.92 2.74 -15.85
N LEU A 146 4.84 3.21 -16.68
CA LEU A 146 4.62 3.34 -18.12
C LEU A 146 4.95 2.05 -18.87
#